data_dd88eb435b38b422d4fbdbdd41c3dfce
#
_entry.id   dd88eb435b38b422d4fbdbdd41c3dfce
#
_cell.length_a   1.000
_cell.length_b   1.000
_cell.length_c   1.000
_cell.angle_alpha   90.00
_cell.angle_beta   90.00
_cell.angle_gamma   90.00
#
_symmetry.space_group_name_H-M   'P 1'
#
loop_
_entity.id
_entity.type
_entity.pdbx_description
1 polymer ?
#
loop_
_entity_poly.entity_id
_entity_poly.type
_entity_poly.pdbx_seq_one_letter_code
_entity_poly.pdbx_strand_id
1 'polypeptide(L)'
;MTQQRQMKVAIIGAGVSGLCMAAKLADAGIDSYTVFEKADEVGGTWRDNTYPGLTCDVPSRYYSYRFAPNPKWTRLLPPGPELQAYFRQVADERGIRRHIRFGCDVTRAEYDDGTWHLTTTFGEETFDVVVIATGVLRIPNYPDIPGRETFAGAAFHSSRWDHSIALPDKRIGLIGNGSSGVQIIAELGGKVRQLTLFQRTAQWVYPMPNPYYSRLTRQLLSRLPGFNALGHWFWGSFTRRVFGGALIRSGWRRSLVQAACRWNLRLSVRDPELRAKLTPNYQPMCKRLAMSRNFYRSVQHPTVDVITDRIERIEPRGIVTVDGTLHELDMVVYATGFDARAYLRPLKLIGEGGIALDEAWADGPIAYRSVAVPRFPNLFMLMGPHSPLGQQSFMAIAEDQADYAMWWIRRIRNGVVRTAAPTEAATKEYNELMKAALPQTIWASGCSSWYLGKDGLPELFPWAPETHSELLRRPELADFDVRTA
;
A
#
# COMPACT_ATOMS: atom_id res chain seq x y z
N MET A 1 -38.84 -24.44 15.46
CA MET A 1 -37.37 -24.26 15.20
C MET A 1 -37.25 -22.96 14.44
N THR A 2 -36.93 -21.88 15.11
CA THR A 2 -36.60 -20.59 14.47
C THR A 2 -35.34 -20.79 13.64
N GLN A 3 -35.44 -20.62 12.34
CA GLN A 3 -34.29 -20.64 11.43
C GLN A 3 -33.32 -19.55 11.91
N GLN A 4 -32.20 -19.96 12.50
CA GLN A 4 -31.18 -19.04 12.97
C GLN A 4 -30.70 -18.24 11.76
N ARG A 5 -30.94 -16.93 11.75
CA ARG A 5 -30.54 -16.04 10.65
C ARG A 5 -29.05 -16.25 10.36
N GLN A 6 -28.72 -16.62 9.15
CA GLN A 6 -27.33 -16.80 8.74
C GLN A 6 -26.60 -15.45 8.75
N MET A 7 -25.54 -15.33 9.55
CA MET A 7 -24.70 -14.13 9.60
C MET A 7 -24.15 -13.80 8.23
N LYS A 8 -24.22 -12.53 7.80
CA LYS A 8 -23.71 -12.03 6.54
C LYS A 8 -22.51 -11.09 6.74
N VAL A 9 -21.45 -11.28 5.94
CA VAL A 9 -20.26 -10.45 5.98
C VAL A 9 -20.07 -9.71 4.66
N ALA A 10 -19.91 -8.38 4.71
CA ALA A 10 -19.50 -7.57 3.57
C ALA A 10 -17.99 -7.33 3.63
N ILE A 11 -17.30 -7.49 2.50
CA ILE A 11 -15.91 -7.11 2.32
C ILE A 11 -15.85 -6.06 1.21
N ILE A 12 -15.31 -4.88 1.50
CA ILE A 12 -15.23 -3.77 0.54
C ILE A 12 -13.82 -3.68 -0.03
N GLY A 13 -13.65 -4.14 -1.27
CA GLY A 13 -12.40 -4.23 -2.03
C GLY A 13 -11.89 -5.66 -2.21
N ALA A 14 -11.51 -6.02 -3.45
CA ALA A 14 -10.91 -7.31 -3.81
C ALA A 14 -9.40 -7.21 -4.10
N GLY A 15 -8.70 -6.33 -3.38
CA GLY A 15 -7.25 -6.26 -3.37
C GLY A 15 -6.61 -7.30 -2.43
N VAL A 16 -5.34 -7.08 -2.09
CA VAL A 16 -4.55 -7.93 -1.18
C VAL A 16 -5.32 -8.28 0.10
N SER A 17 -5.86 -7.28 0.79
CA SER A 17 -6.52 -7.48 2.09
C SER A 17 -7.87 -8.17 1.97
N GLY A 18 -8.67 -7.79 0.96
CA GLY A 18 -10.00 -8.38 0.76
C GLY A 18 -9.94 -9.84 0.34
N LEU A 19 -9.01 -10.21 -0.54
CA LEU A 19 -8.77 -11.61 -0.90
C LEU A 19 -8.27 -12.43 0.30
N CYS A 20 -7.43 -11.86 1.15
CA CYS A 20 -6.99 -12.49 2.38
C CYS A 20 -8.18 -12.78 3.32
N MET A 21 -9.04 -11.78 3.55
CA MET A 21 -10.21 -11.95 4.40
C MET A 21 -11.19 -13.00 3.84
N ALA A 22 -11.48 -12.93 2.55
CA ALA A 22 -12.35 -13.88 1.87
C ALA A 22 -11.82 -15.33 1.98
N ALA A 23 -10.50 -15.53 1.80
CA ALA A 23 -9.88 -16.84 1.97
C ALA A 23 -10.05 -17.37 3.40
N LYS A 24 -9.86 -16.52 4.42
CA LYS A 24 -10.02 -16.93 5.82
C LYS A 24 -11.47 -17.24 6.20
N LEU A 25 -12.45 -16.56 5.61
CA LEU A 25 -13.87 -16.89 5.76
C LEU A 25 -14.17 -18.25 5.13
N ALA A 26 -13.70 -18.47 3.90
CA ALA A 26 -13.86 -19.75 3.22
C ALA A 26 -13.20 -20.91 3.99
N ASP A 27 -11.98 -20.74 4.50
CA ASP A 27 -11.28 -21.74 5.32
C ASP A 27 -12.02 -22.03 6.66
N ALA A 28 -12.82 -21.07 7.15
CA ALA A 28 -13.65 -21.24 8.34
C ALA A 28 -15.05 -21.81 8.04
N GLY A 29 -15.36 -22.16 6.79
CA GLY A 29 -16.68 -22.62 6.35
C GLY A 29 -17.78 -21.57 6.51
N ILE A 30 -17.43 -20.30 6.29
CA ILE A 30 -18.39 -19.19 6.26
C ILE A 30 -18.58 -18.79 4.81
N ASP A 31 -19.67 -19.26 4.18
CA ASP A 31 -19.97 -18.97 2.77
C ASP A 31 -20.90 -17.76 2.58
N SER A 32 -21.48 -17.24 3.65
CA SER A 32 -22.36 -16.07 3.63
C SER A 32 -21.60 -14.75 3.68
N TYR A 33 -20.71 -14.54 2.69
CA TYR A 33 -20.02 -13.28 2.50
C TYR A 33 -20.12 -12.78 1.06
N THR A 34 -20.05 -11.47 0.91
CA THR A 34 -19.97 -10.79 -0.40
C THR A 34 -18.77 -9.87 -0.42
N VAL A 35 -17.98 -9.94 -1.47
CA VAL A 35 -16.88 -9.00 -1.74
C VAL A 35 -17.33 -8.00 -2.78
N PHE A 36 -17.30 -6.72 -2.47
CA PHE A 36 -17.65 -5.65 -3.38
C PHE A 36 -16.37 -5.07 -4.01
N GLU A 37 -16.24 -5.17 -5.32
CA GLU A 37 -15.11 -4.60 -6.06
C GLU A 37 -15.64 -3.67 -7.17
N LYS A 38 -15.20 -2.41 -7.13
CA LYS A 38 -15.64 -1.41 -8.12
C LYS A 38 -15.10 -1.62 -9.53
N ALA A 39 -13.98 -2.34 -9.66
CA ALA A 39 -13.41 -2.68 -10.94
C ALA A 39 -13.93 -4.04 -11.44
N ASP A 40 -13.47 -4.45 -12.61
CA ASP A 40 -13.85 -5.66 -13.32
C ASP A 40 -12.98 -6.88 -12.97
N GLU A 41 -11.94 -6.70 -12.16
CA GLU A 41 -11.00 -7.77 -11.79
C GLU A 41 -10.42 -7.56 -10.38
N VAL A 42 -9.95 -8.62 -9.75
CA VAL A 42 -9.23 -8.61 -8.47
C VAL A 42 -7.84 -7.99 -8.60
N GLY A 43 -7.19 -7.71 -7.45
CA GLY A 43 -5.77 -7.35 -7.39
C GLY A 43 -5.50 -5.93 -6.89
N GLY A 44 -6.47 -5.02 -6.93
CA GLY A 44 -6.35 -3.66 -6.41
C GLY A 44 -5.12 -2.92 -6.97
N THR A 45 -4.19 -2.49 -6.12
CA THR A 45 -2.97 -1.79 -6.51
C THR A 45 -2.18 -2.49 -7.63
N TRP A 46 -2.14 -3.82 -7.68
CA TRP A 46 -1.39 -4.58 -8.68
C TRP A 46 -2.14 -4.74 -10.00
N ARG A 47 -3.46 -4.57 -10.00
CA ARG A 47 -4.27 -4.40 -11.20
C ARG A 47 -4.13 -2.98 -11.75
N ASP A 48 -4.20 -1.95 -10.88
CA ASP A 48 -4.27 -0.55 -11.27
C ASP A 48 -2.92 0.01 -11.76
N ASN A 49 -1.81 -0.52 -11.28
CA ASN A 49 -0.48 -0.08 -11.67
C ASN A 49 0.12 -1.02 -12.71
N THR A 50 0.34 -0.48 -13.90
CA THR A 50 0.85 -1.23 -15.06
C THR A 50 2.01 -0.54 -15.77
N TYR A 51 2.59 0.49 -15.17
CA TYR A 51 3.68 1.27 -15.76
C TYR A 51 4.93 0.40 -16.02
N PRO A 52 5.74 0.78 -17.04
CA PRO A 52 6.96 0.06 -17.39
C PRO A 52 7.94 -0.03 -16.21
N GLY A 53 8.48 -1.22 -15.98
CA GLY A 53 9.43 -1.47 -14.90
C GLY A 53 8.80 -1.73 -13.53
N LEU A 54 7.48 -1.81 -13.44
CA LEU A 54 6.78 -2.12 -12.18
C LEU A 54 7.25 -3.44 -11.57
N THR A 55 7.82 -3.35 -10.36
CA THR A 55 8.19 -4.49 -9.52
C THR A 55 7.81 -4.24 -8.08
N CYS A 56 7.56 -5.31 -7.32
CA CYS A 56 7.49 -5.21 -5.87
C CYS A 56 8.88 -4.90 -5.29
N ASP A 57 8.91 -4.19 -4.18
CA ASP A 57 10.13 -3.88 -3.41
C ASP A 57 10.34 -4.85 -2.22
N VAL A 58 9.52 -5.88 -2.13
CA VAL A 58 9.59 -6.95 -1.12
C VAL A 58 9.86 -8.29 -1.83
N PRO A 59 10.72 -9.16 -1.26
CA PRO A 59 11.03 -10.46 -1.86
C PRO A 59 9.78 -11.31 -2.10
N SER A 60 9.68 -11.90 -3.28
CA SER A 60 8.51 -12.61 -3.80
C SER A 60 7.97 -13.69 -2.88
N ARG A 61 8.86 -14.47 -2.26
CA ARG A 61 8.47 -15.52 -1.32
C ARG A 61 7.83 -14.97 -0.04
N TYR A 62 8.23 -13.79 0.39
CA TYR A 62 7.64 -13.11 1.53
C TYR A 62 6.41 -12.27 1.14
N TYR A 63 6.35 -11.82 -0.12
CA TYR A 63 5.18 -11.15 -0.68
C TYR A 63 4.19 -12.17 -1.27
N SER A 64 3.87 -13.19 -0.49
CA SER A 64 2.88 -14.24 -0.77
C SER A 64 2.12 -14.54 0.51
N TYR A 65 0.86 -14.93 0.39
CA TYR A 65 0.12 -15.41 1.55
C TYR A 65 0.72 -16.72 2.07
N ARG A 66 0.75 -16.90 3.38
CA ARG A 66 1.22 -18.15 4.02
C ARG A 66 0.33 -19.34 3.62
N PHE A 67 -0.97 -19.09 3.46
CA PHE A 67 -1.95 -20.10 3.05
C PHE A 67 -1.95 -20.40 1.53
N ALA A 68 -1.29 -19.57 0.71
CA ALA A 68 -1.19 -19.73 -0.74
C ALA A 68 0.22 -19.39 -1.26
N PRO A 69 1.25 -20.17 -0.89
CA PRO A 69 2.61 -19.94 -1.34
C PRO A 69 2.72 -20.16 -2.86
N ASN A 70 3.40 -19.24 -3.58
CA ASN A 70 3.59 -19.39 -5.02
C ASN A 70 4.99 -19.92 -5.34
N PRO A 71 5.12 -21.15 -5.87
CA PRO A 71 6.41 -21.69 -6.29
C PRO A 71 6.88 -21.19 -7.66
N LYS A 72 6.04 -20.46 -8.40
CA LYS A 72 6.28 -20.11 -9.82
C LYS A 72 6.95 -18.74 -10.01
N TRP A 73 7.28 -18.02 -8.93
CA TRP A 73 7.97 -16.74 -9.04
C TRP A 73 9.21 -16.83 -9.94
N THR A 74 9.37 -15.84 -10.85
CA THR A 74 10.49 -15.83 -11.79
C THR A 74 11.73 -15.17 -11.22
N ARG A 75 11.58 -14.23 -10.26
CA ARG A 75 12.69 -13.47 -9.69
C ARG A 75 12.44 -13.05 -8.23
N LEU A 76 13.51 -12.54 -7.62
CA LEU A 76 13.49 -12.14 -6.20
C LEU A 76 12.45 -11.04 -5.92
N LEU A 77 12.42 -9.98 -6.70
CA LEU A 77 11.41 -8.92 -6.63
C LEU A 77 10.44 -9.12 -7.80
N PRO A 78 9.20 -9.57 -7.54
CA PRO A 78 8.30 -10.00 -8.59
C PRO A 78 7.78 -8.80 -9.39
N PRO A 79 7.66 -8.91 -10.72
CA PRO A 79 7.05 -7.88 -11.54
C PRO A 79 5.53 -7.79 -11.32
N GLY A 80 4.96 -6.62 -11.58
CA GLY A 80 3.52 -6.36 -11.41
C GLY A 80 2.61 -7.39 -12.06
N PRO A 81 2.83 -7.78 -13.34
CA PRO A 81 2.01 -8.80 -13.99
C PRO A 81 2.01 -10.17 -13.31
N GLU A 82 3.14 -10.59 -12.72
CA GLU A 82 3.19 -11.86 -11.97
C GLU A 82 2.38 -11.77 -10.66
N LEU A 83 2.40 -10.61 -9.99
CA LEU A 83 1.59 -10.38 -8.80
C LEU A 83 0.11 -10.36 -9.14
N GLN A 84 -0.29 -9.69 -10.21
CA GLN A 84 -1.66 -9.70 -10.67
C GLN A 84 -2.15 -11.11 -11.02
N ALA A 85 -1.32 -11.90 -11.72
CA ALA A 85 -1.62 -13.29 -12.03
C ALA A 85 -1.75 -14.15 -10.76
N TYR A 86 -0.89 -13.91 -9.76
CA TYR A 86 -0.97 -14.59 -8.47
C TYR A 86 -2.29 -14.31 -7.73
N PHE A 87 -2.77 -13.06 -7.69
CA PHE A 87 -4.04 -12.73 -7.04
C PHE A 87 -5.24 -13.35 -7.77
N ARG A 88 -5.22 -13.37 -9.10
CA ARG A 88 -6.23 -14.09 -9.89
C ARG A 88 -6.24 -15.57 -9.54
N GLN A 89 -5.06 -16.20 -9.53
CA GLN A 89 -4.93 -17.61 -9.16
C GLN A 89 -5.48 -17.89 -7.76
N VAL A 90 -5.16 -17.05 -6.77
CA VAL A 90 -5.69 -17.21 -5.40
C VAL A 90 -7.22 -17.10 -5.36
N ALA A 91 -7.79 -16.13 -6.08
CA ALA A 91 -9.25 -15.96 -6.13
C ALA A 91 -9.96 -17.16 -6.78
N ASP A 92 -9.35 -17.73 -7.83
CA ASP A 92 -9.91 -18.87 -8.57
C ASP A 92 -9.76 -20.19 -7.78
N GLU A 93 -8.55 -20.52 -7.32
CA GLU A 93 -8.25 -21.77 -6.62
C GLU A 93 -8.98 -21.90 -5.28
N ARG A 94 -9.27 -20.77 -4.61
CA ARG A 94 -10.01 -20.72 -3.36
C ARG A 94 -11.52 -20.57 -3.54
N GLY A 95 -12.01 -20.54 -4.78
CA GLY A 95 -13.43 -20.35 -5.08
C GLY A 95 -14.01 -19.00 -4.62
N ILE A 96 -13.14 -18.00 -4.37
CA ILE A 96 -13.55 -16.68 -3.86
C ILE A 96 -14.31 -15.90 -4.94
N ARG A 97 -13.95 -16.08 -6.21
CA ARG A 97 -14.51 -15.32 -7.34
C ARG A 97 -16.03 -15.33 -7.40
N ARG A 98 -16.68 -16.45 -7.04
CA ARG A 98 -18.15 -16.56 -7.00
C ARG A 98 -18.82 -15.65 -5.97
N HIS A 99 -18.06 -15.16 -4.98
CA HIS A 99 -18.54 -14.26 -3.94
C HIS A 99 -18.20 -12.80 -4.24
N ILE A 100 -17.53 -12.51 -5.36
CA ILE A 100 -17.13 -11.14 -5.74
C ILE A 100 -18.18 -10.56 -6.68
N ARG A 101 -18.65 -9.37 -6.35
CA ARG A 101 -19.45 -8.54 -7.25
C ARG A 101 -18.55 -7.47 -7.84
N PHE A 102 -18.19 -7.68 -9.08
CA PHE A 102 -17.40 -6.73 -9.87
C PHE A 102 -18.26 -5.58 -10.39
N GLY A 103 -17.62 -4.44 -10.72
CA GLY A 103 -18.31 -3.22 -11.17
C GLY A 103 -19.22 -2.62 -10.10
N CYS A 104 -19.07 -3.05 -8.85
CA CYS A 104 -19.95 -2.67 -7.74
C CYS A 104 -19.23 -1.74 -6.78
N ASP A 105 -19.57 -0.46 -6.81
CA ASP A 105 -19.06 0.53 -5.86
C ASP A 105 -20.01 0.64 -4.65
N VAL A 106 -19.44 0.64 -3.45
CA VAL A 106 -20.16 0.90 -2.21
C VAL A 106 -19.99 2.38 -1.88
N THR A 107 -21.08 3.13 -1.90
CA THR A 107 -21.06 4.58 -1.72
C THR A 107 -21.37 5.02 -0.29
N ARG A 108 -22.12 4.18 0.45
CA ARG A 108 -22.52 4.43 1.84
C ARG A 108 -22.57 3.11 2.60
N ALA A 109 -22.16 3.13 3.86
CA ALA A 109 -22.41 2.07 4.83
C ALA A 109 -22.84 2.72 6.13
N GLU A 110 -24.02 2.33 6.66
CA GLU A 110 -24.66 2.89 7.84
C GLU A 110 -25.02 1.80 8.81
N TYR A 111 -24.66 2.01 10.07
CA TYR A 111 -24.96 1.10 11.16
C TYR A 111 -26.26 1.49 11.86
N ASP A 112 -27.18 0.56 11.97
CA ASP A 112 -28.42 0.71 12.73
C ASP A 112 -28.76 -0.60 13.47
N ASP A 113 -28.96 -0.50 14.77
CA ASP A 113 -29.35 -1.60 15.69
C ASP A 113 -28.80 -3.01 15.36
N GLY A 114 -27.49 -3.12 15.29
CA GLY A 114 -26.81 -4.40 15.06
C GLY A 114 -26.66 -4.80 13.59
N THR A 115 -27.06 -3.96 12.66
CA THR A 115 -27.06 -4.24 11.22
C THR A 115 -26.41 -3.12 10.45
N TRP A 116 -25.56 -3.46 9.48
CA TRP A 116 -24.98 -2.54 8.53
C TRP A 116 -25.84 -2.49 7.26
N HIS A 117 -26.28 -1.32 6.87
CA HIS A 117 -26.98 -1.02 5.61
C HIS A 117 -25.97 -0.46 4.62
N LEU A 118 -25.73 -1.18 3.53
CA LEU A 118 -24.81 -0.79 2.46
C LEU A 118 -25.60 -0.32 1.25
N THR A 119 -25.31 0.91 0.80
CA THR A 119 -25.80 1.43 -0.49
C THR A 119 -24.71 1.19 -1.54
N THR A 120 -25.06 0.47 -2.58
CA THR A 120 -24.17 0.13 -3.69
C THR A 120 -24.72 0.66 -5.00
N THR A 121 -23.93 0.60 -6.08
CA THR A 121 -24.39 0.92 -7.43
C THR A 121 -25.54 0.01 -7.93
N PHE A 122 -25.79 -1.12 -7.26
CA PHE A 122 -26.85 -2.08 -7.62
C PHE A 122 -28.02 -2.12 -6.63
N GLY A 123 -28.03 -1.27 -5.63
CA GLY A 123 -29.09 -1.20 -4.63
C GLY A 123 -28.59 -1.31 -3.21
N GLU A 124 -29.51 -1.53 -2.27
CA GLU A 124 -29.23 -1.60 -0.84
C GLU A 124 -29.24 -3.04 -0.33
N GLU A 125 -28.33 -3.34 0.58
CA GLU A 125 -28.21 -4.65 1.21
C GLU A 125 -27.79 -4.52 2.67
N THR A 126 -28.10 -5.56 3.47
CA THR A 126 -27.79 -5.58 4.90
C THR A 126 -26.81 -6.68 5.27
N PHE A 127 -25.91 -6.35 6.23
CA PHE A 127 -24.85 -7.23 6.72
C PHE A 127 -24.70 -7.11 8.24
N ASP A 128 -24.23 -8.17 8.88
CA ASP A 128 -23.95 -8.20 10.32
C ASP A 128 -22.52 -7.71 10.62
N VAL A 129 -21.62 -7.86 9.65
CA VAL A 129 -20.21 -7.48 9.75
C VAL A 129 -19.77 -6.79 8.46
N VAL A 130 -18.97 -5.73 8.60
CA VAL A 130 -18.33 -5.04 7.47
C VAL A 130 -16.81 -5.07 7.62
N VAL A 131 -16.11 -5.48 6.58
CA VAL A 131 -14.65 -5.44 6.50
C VAL A 131 -14.21 -4.46 5.41
N ILE A 132 -13.54 -3.40 5.82
CA ILE A 132 -12.97 -2.41 4.91
C ILE A 132 -11.60 -2.91 4.42
N ALA A 133 -11.48 -3.16 3.14
CA ALA A 133 -10.28 -3.65 2.47
C ALA A 133 -9.91 -2.80 1.24
N THR A 134 -10.25 -1.51 1.29
CA THR A 134 -10.09 -0.55 0.17
C THR A 134 -8.64 -0.22 -0.16
N GLY A 135 -7.71 -0.43 0.76
CA GLY A 135 -6.29 -0.13 0.61
C GLY A 135 -5.97 1.37 0.70
N VAL A 136 -4.68 1.69 0.86
CA VAL A 136 -4.17 3.07 1.05
C VAL A 136 -3.55 3.69 -0.21
N LEU A 137 -3.21 2.90 -1.24
CA LEU A 137 -2.57 3.36 -2.48
C LEU A 137 -3.54 3.25 -3.66
N ARG A 138 -4.64 4.01 -3.65
CA ARG A 138 -5.71 3.89 -4.65
C ARG A 138 -6.16 5.20 -5.30
N ILE A 139 -6.11 6.33 -4.58
CA ILE A 139 -6.49 7.64 -5.11
C ILE A 139 -5.22 8.35 -5.59
N PRO A 140 -5.03 8.57 -6.91
CA PRO A 140 -3.89 9.30 -7.43
C PRO A 140 -3.83 10.72 -6.88
N ASN A 141 -2.63 11.14 -6.45
CA ASN A 141 -2.38 12.50 -6.02
C ASN A 141 -1.77 13.32 -7.16
N TYR A 142 -2.53 14.25 -7.70
CA TYR A 142 -2.04 15.17 -8.71
C TYR A 142 -1.53 16.44 -8.07
N PRO A 143 -0.35 16.96 -8.49
CA PRO A 143 0.16 18.23 -7.97
C PRO A 143 -0.70 19.41 -8.47
N ASP A 144 -0.82 20.41 -7.63
CA ASP A 144 -1.43 21.68 -8.01
C ASP A 144 -0.38 22.51 -8.79
N ILE A 145 -0.35 22.31 -10.12
CA ILE A 145 0.51 23.03 -11.06
C ILE A 145 -0.37 23.80 -12.02
N PRO A 146 -0.21 25.14 -12.13
CA PRO A 146 -0.99 25.95 -13.06
C PRO A 146 -0.87 25.44 -14.50
N GLY A 147 -1.98 25.41 -15.22
CA GLY A 147 -2.03 25.01 -16.62
C GLY A 147 -1.95 23.51 -16.89
N ARG A 148 -2.06 22.66 -15.87
CA ARG A 148 -2.01 21.19 -16.02
C ARG A 148 -2.98 20.67 -17.08
N GLU A 149 -4.16 21.26 -17.16
CA GLU A 149 -5.23 20.89 -18.09
C GLU A 149 -5.02 21.39 -19.51
N THR A 150 -4.04 22.29 -19.74
CA THR A 150 -3.77 22.89 -21.04
C THR A 150 -2.79 22.10 -21.89
N PHE A 151 -2.13 21.09 -21.32
CA PHE A 151 -1.14 20.29 -22.04
C PHE A 151 -1.78 19.58 -23.24
N ALA A 152 -1.24 19.80 -24.44
CA ALA A 152 -1.80 19.25 -25.68
C ALA A 152 -1.45 17.77 -25.92
N GLY A 153 -0.40 17.27 -25.26
CA GLY A 153 0.03 15.87 -25.33
C GLY A 153 -0.70 14.97 -24.35
N ALA A 154 -0.28 13.71 -24.28
CA ALA A 154 -0.83 12.77 -23.32
C ALA A 154 -0.34 13.07 -21.90
N ALA A 155 -1.27 13.12 -20.92
CA ALA A 155 -0.94 13.38 -19.52
C ALA A 155 -1.73 12.46 -18.60
N PHE A 156 -1.05 11.65 -17.79
CA PHE A 156 -1.69 10.70 -16.87
C PHE A 156 -0.84 10.39 -15.66
N HIS A 157 -1.51 9.91 -14.62
CA HIS A 157 -0.82 9.39 -13.43
C HIS A 157 -0.21 8.01 -13.70
N SER A 158 0.92 7.67 -13.06
CA SER A 158 1.58 6.38 -13.24
C SER A 158 0.66 5.17 -13.01
N SER A 159 -0.33 5.27 -12.12
CA SER A 159 -1.34 4.23 -11.90
C SER A 159 -2.49 4.22 -12.93
N ARG A 160 -2.42 5.05 -13.93
CA ARG A 160 -3.37 5.13 -15.05
C ARG A 160 -2.60 5.12 -16.37
N TRP A 161 -1.59 4.24 -16.45
CA TRP A 161 -0.70 4.17 -17.61
C TRP A 161 -1.48 3.83 -18.88
N ASP A 162 -1.30 4.67 -19.90
CA ASP A 162 -1.91 4.43 -21.21
C ASP A 162 -0.96 3.62 -22.10
N HIS A 163 -1.29 2.34 -22.29
CA HIS A 163 -0.52 1.41 -23.11
C HIS A 163 -0.77 1.58 -24.63
N SER A 164 -1.70 2.41 -25.06
CA SER A 164 -1.94 2.69 -26.47
C SER A 164 -0.86 3.57 -27.10
N ILE A 165 -0.05 4.24 -26.26
CA ILE A 165 0.97 5.20 -26.69
C ILE A 165 2.30 4.47 -26.91
N ALA A 166 2.82 4.55 -28.14
CA ALA A 166 4.18 4.09 -28.45
C ALA A 166 5.21 5.05 -27.85
N LEU A 167 6.17 4.52 -27.06
CA LEU A 167 7.10 5.34 -26.27
C LEU A 167 8.41 5.72 -26.98
N PRO A 168 8.98 4.93 -27.92
CA PRO A 168 10.37 5.10 -28.37
C PRO A 168 10.71 6.52 -28.89
N ASP A 169 9.80 7.15 -29.62
CA ASP A 169 10.02 8.45 -30.23
C ASP A 169 9.51 9.63 -29.40
N LYS A 170 9.12 9.41 -28.14
CA LYS A 170 8.52 10.42 -27.29
C LYS A 170 9.54 11.14 -26.41
N ARG A 171 9.31 12.44 -26.23
CA ARG A 171 9.90 13.26 -25.16
C ARG A 171 8.96 13.17 -23.96
N ILE A 172 9.40 12.50 -22.90
CA ILE A 172 8.56 12.18 -21.74
C ILE A 172 9.00 13.04 -20.56
N GLY A 173 8.11 13.84 -20.00
CA GLY A 173 8.27 14.49 -18.69
C GLY A 173 7.75 13.60 -17.58
N LEU A 174 8.61 13.26 -16.63
CA LEU A 174 8.26 12.47 -15.44
C LEU A 174 8.31 13.37 -14.21
N ILE A 175 7.15 13.62 -13.61
CA ILE A 175 7.07 14.43 -12.38
C ILE A 175 7.06 13.52 -11.16
N GLY A 176 8.13 13.58 -10.37
CA GLY A 176 8.29 12.78 -9.14
C GLY A 176 9.23 11.60 -9.29
N ASN A 177 9.97 11.33 -8.22
CA ASN A 177 11.04 10.34 -8.12
C ASN A 177 10.86 9.36 -6.95
N GLY A 178 9.62 9.11 -6.52
CA GLY A 178 9.31 8.02 -5.60
C GLY A 178 9.58 6.64 -6.22
N SER A 179 9.12 5.56 -5.59
CA SER A 179 9.36 4.19 -6.09
C SER A 179 8.94 4.02 -7.55
N SER A 180 7.77 4.56 -7.95
CA SER A 180 7.31 4.49 -9.35
C SER A 180 8.22 5.27 -10.30
N GLY A 181 8.60 6.50 -9.95
CA GLY A 181 9.50 7.31 -10.79
C GLY A 181 10.87 6.66 -10.96
N VAL A 182 11.44 6.11 -9.91
CA VAL A 182 12.71 5.38 -9.94
C VAL A 182 12.62 4.15 -10.86
N GLN A 183 11.51 3.40 -10.81
CA GLN A 183 11.30 2.22 -11.65
C GLN A 183 11.09 2.58 -13.12
N ILE A 184 10.30 3.61 -13.41
CA ILE A 184 10.07 4.12 -14.78
C ILE A 184 11.40 4.56 -15.41
N ILE A 185 12.23 5.34 -14.69
CA ILE A 185 13.55 5.76 -15.19
C ILE A 185 14.47 4.56 -15.39
N ALA A 186 14.48 3.62 -14.45
CA ALA A 186 15.31 2.41 -14.57
C ALA A 186 14.95 1.56 -15.78
N GLU A 187 13.68 1.59 -16.20
CA GLU A 187 13.19 0.84 -17.37
C GLU A 187 13.28 1.61 -18.67
N LEU A 188 12.95 2.91 -18.70
CA LEU A 188 12.83 3.70 -19.92
C LEU A 188 14.10 4.48 -20.30
N GLY A 189 15.03 4.68 -19.37
CA GLY A 189 16.29 5.38 -19.66
C GLY A 189 17.05 4.70 -20.79
N GLY A 190 17.31 5.44 -21.87
CA GLY A 190 17.91 4.94 -23.10
C GLY A 190 16.98 4.19 -24.07
N LYS A 191 15.67 4.10 -23.77
CA LYS A 191 14.68 3.42 -24.64
C LYS A 191 13.66 4.37 -25.27
N VAL A 192 13.70 5.64 -24.91
CA VAL A 192 12.82 6.69 -25.44
C VAL A 192 13.67 7.82 -26.03
N ARG A 193 13.05 8.67 -26.85
CA ARG A 193 13.76 9.79 -27.47
C ARG A 193 14.41 10.71 -26.42
N GLN A 194 13.64 11.07 -25.38
CA GLN A 194 14.11 11.87 -24.24
C GLN A 194 13.23 11.59 -23.01
N LEU A 195 13.84 11.50 -21.85
CA LEU A 195 13.16 11.35 -20.55
C LEU A 195 13.64 12.44 -19.60
N THR A 196 12.76 13.39 -19.27
CA THR A 196 13.08 14.49 -18.36
C THR A 196 12.45 14.24 -16.99
N LEU A 197 13.30 14.02 -15.98
CA LEU A 197 12.87 13.87 -14.60
C LEU A 197 12.76 15.24 -13.93
N PHE A 198 11.57 15.63 -13.54
CA PHE A 198 11.32 16.78 -12.67
C PHE A 198 11.25 16.33 -11.21
N GLN A 199 12.23 16.72 -10.40
CA GLN A 199 12.28 16.35 -8.98
C GLN A 199 12.49 17.55 -8.08
N ARG A 200 11.64 17.74 -7.10
CA ARG A 200 11.79 18.77 -6.07
C ARG A 200 12.85 18.40 -5.02
N THR A 201 12.91 17.13 -4.68
CA THR A 201 13.83 16.56 -3.68
C THR A 201 14.30 15.22 -4.18
N ALA A 202 15.60 14.97 -4.20
CA ALA A 202 16.15 13.69 -4.61
C ALA A 202 15.68 12.52 -3.70
N GLN A 203 15.76 11.28 -4.20
CA GLN A 203 15.33 10.07 -3.51
C GLN A 203 16.52 9.17 -3.19
N TRP A 204 16.56 8.63 -1.97
CA TRP A 204 17.51 7.57 -1.64
C TRP A 204 17.13 6.25 -2.29
N VAL A 205 18.06 5.66 -3.02
CA VAL A 205 17.88 4.38 -3.72
C VAL A 205 18.79 3.34 -3.11
N TYR A 206 18.18 2.27 -2.60
CA TYR A 206 18.89 1.11 -2.09
C TYR A 206 19.23 0.15 -3.25
N PRO A 207 20.48 -0.35 -3.37
CA PRO A 207 20.93 -1.17 -4.49
C PRO A 207 20.46 -2.63 -4.38
N MET A 208 19.15 -2.84 -4.33
CA MET A 208 18.58 -4.17 -4.19
C MET A 208 18.73 -4.96 -5.49
N PRO A 209 19.44 -6.10 -5.49
CA PRO A 209 19.52 -6.95 -6.65
C PRO A 209 18.20 -7.65 -6.92
N ASN A 210 17.87 -7.85 -8.20
CA ASN A 210 16.67 -8.60 -8.59
C ASN A 210 17.03 -9.76 -9.54
N PRO A 211 17.72 -10.80 -9.04
CA PRO A 211 18.11 -11.94 -9.87
C PRO A 211 16.90 -12.79 -10.27
N TYR A 212 16.96 -13.36 -11.46
CA TYR A 212 16.05 -14.43 -11.87
C TYR A 212 16.33 -15.70 -11.07
N TYR A 213 15.29 -16.41 -10.69
CA TYR A 213 15.41 -17.75 -10.15
C TYR A 213 15.79 -18.73 -11.24
N SER A 214 16.81 -19.56 -10.98
CA SER A 214 17.23 -20.60 -11.90
C SER A 214 16.10 -21.64 -12.11
N ARG A 215 16.16 -22.40 -13.19
CA ARG A 215 15.22 -23.50 -13.44
C ARG A 215 15.22 -24.50 -12.28
N LEU A 216 16.42 -24.82 -11.76
CA LEU A 216 16.56 -25.71 -10.60
C LEU A 216 15.90 -25.14 -9.35
N THR A 217 16.11 -23.85 -9.05
CA THR A 217 15.46 -23.20 -7.91
C THR A 217 13.94 -23.28 -8.01
N ARG A 218 13.36 -23.00 -9.19
CA ARG A 218 11.91 -23.09 -9.41
C ARG A 218 11.37 -24.51 -9.29
N GLN A 219 12.13 -25.52 -9.75
CA GLN A 219 11.78 -26.92 -9.57
C GLN A 219 11.81 -27.36 -8.10
N LEU A 220 12.81 -26.93 -7.34
CA LEU A 220 12.87 -27.19 -5.90
C LEU A 220 11.69 -26.54 -5.17
N LEU A 221 11.35 -25.29 -5.51
CA LEU A 221 10.20 -24.58 -4.96
C LEU A 221 8.87 -25.28 -5.23
N SER A 222 8.69 -25.86 -6.43
CA SER A 222 7.45 -26.55 -6.80
C SER A 222 7.33 -27.95 -6.20
N ARG A 223 8.46 -28.65 -5.97
CA ARG A 223 8.48 -30.03 -5.48
C ARG A 223 8.59 -30.14 -3.96
N LEU A 224 9.16 -29.15 -3.30
CA LEU A 224 9.44 -29.16 -1.87
C LEU A 224 8.74 -27.99 -1.16
N PRO A 225 7.50 -28.18 -0.68
CA PRO A 225 6.73 -27.12 0.03
C PRO A 225 7.48 -26.51 1.21
N GLY A 226 8.24 -27.29 1.97
CA GLY A 226 9.09 -26.82 3.07
C GLY A 226 10.15 -25.81 2.64
N PHE A 227 10.64 -25.89 1.39
CA PHE A 227 11.60 -24.93 0.85
C PHE A 227 10.97 -23.55 0.60
N ASN A 228 9.69 -23.50 0.23
CA ASN A 228 8.94 -22.26 0.16
C ASN A 228 8.74 -21.64 1.55
N ALA A 229 8.33 -22.43 2.54
CA ALA A 229 8.14 -21.98 3.91
C ALA A 229 9.45 -21.44 4.51
N LEU A 230 10.58 -22.15 4.31
CA LEU A 230 11.89 -21.68 4.74
C LEU A 230 12.27 -20.35 4.07
N GLY A 231 12.02 -20.22 2.77
CA GLY A 231 12.27 -18.97 2.05
C GLY A 231 11.40 -17.82 2.53
N HIS A 232 10.12 -18.08 2.81
CA HIS A 232 9.21 -17.10 3.41
C HIS A 232 9.71 -16.64 4.79
N TRP A 233 10.07 -17.57 5.65
CA TRP A 233 10.62 -17.28 6.98
C TRP A 233 11.92 -16.49 6.91
N PHE A 234 12.87 -16.90 6.04
CA PHE A 234 14.16 -16.22 5.87
C PHE A 234 13.98 -14.78 5.42
N TRP A 235 13.26 -14.56 4.31
CA TRP A 235 13.05 -13.22 3.79
C TRP A 235 12.18 -12.36 4.71
N GLY A 236 11.20 -12.94 5.37
CA GLY A 236 10.40 -12.26 6.37
C GLY A 236 11.25 -11.82 7.56
N SER A 237 12.06 -12.72 8.10
CA SER A 237 12.98 -12.41 9.21
C SER A 237 14.02 -11.36 8.82
N PHE A 238 14.59 -11.47 7.62
CA PHE A 238 15.54 -10.49 7.08
C PHE A 238 14.90 -9.11 6.96
N THR A 239 13.74 -9.01 6.31
CA THR A 239 13.05 -7.73 6.08
C THR A 239 12.69 -7.07 7.40
N ARG A 240 12.05 -7.79 8.32
CA ARG A 240 11.64 -7.24 9.62
C ARG A 240 12.83 -6.85 10.49
N ARG A 241 13.86 -7.70 10.60
CA ARG A 241 15.00 -7.44 11.49
C ARG A 241 15.96 -6.39 10.95
N VAL A 242 16.20 -6.37 9.63
CA VAL A 242 17.15 -5.41 9.03
C VAL A 242 16.44 -4.11 8.70
N PHE A 243 15.44 -4.12 7.81
CA PHE A 243 14.76 -2.89 7.42
C PHE A 243 13.80 -2.39 8.49
N GLY A 244 12.91 -3.23 9.01
CA GLY A 244 11.99 -2.87 10.07
C GLY A 244 12.72 -2.38 11.33
N GLY A 245 13.72 -3.13 11.80
CA GLY A 245 14.52 -2.72 12.95
C GLY A 245 15.28 -1.42 12.75
N ALA A 246 15.77 -1.14 11.54
CA ALA A 246 16.45 0.11 11.21
C ALA A 246 15.52 1.33 11.17
N LEU A 247 14.24 1.14 10.87
CA LEU A 247 13.23 2.21 10.87
C LEU A 247 12.89 2.69 12.29
N ILE A 248 12.74 1.76 13.23
CA ILE A 248 12.23 2.05 14.57
C ILE A 248 13.31 2.40 15.60
N ARG A 249 14.55 1.91 15.44
CA ARG A 249 15.65 2.17 16.37
C ARG A 249 16.92 2.62 15.68
N SER A 250 17.63 3.55 16.29
CA SER A 250 19.02 3.87 15.91
C SER A 250 19.94 2.68 16.21
N GLY A 251 21.05 2.56 15.48
CA GLY A 251 22.04 1.52 15.70
C GLY A 251 22.69 1.04 14.39
N TRP A 252 23.54 0.01 14.49
CA TRP A 252 24.35 -0.49 13.38
C TRP A 252 23.56 -0.90 12.14
N ARG A 253 22.33 -1.44 12.31
CA ARG A 253 21.46 -1.82 11.18
C ARG A 253 21.05 -0.61 10.37
N ARG A 254 20.61 0.47 11.04
CA ARG A 254 20.27 1.75 10.39
C ARG A 254 21.50 2.31 9.69
N SER A 255 22.65 2.35 10.37
CA SER A 255 23.91 2.84 9.79
C SER A 255 24.33 2.04 8.56
N LEU A 256 24.17 0.72 8.57
CA LEU A 256 24.48 -0.15 7.43
C LEU A 256 23.60 0.15 6.21
N VAL A 257 22.27 0.24 6.40
CA VAL A 257 21.33 0.56 5.30
C VAL A 257 21.59 1.97 4.76
N GLN A 258 21.84 2.93 5.63
CA GLN A 258 22.16 4.31 5.24
C GLN A 258 23.50 4.38 4.50
N ALA A 259 24.52 3.66 4.96
CA ALA A 259 25.80 3.56 4.27
C ALA A 259 25.64 2.96 2.88
N ALA A 260 24.87 1.86 2.75
CA ALA A 260 24.62 1.24 1.46
C ALA A 260 23.98 2.21 0.46
N CYS A 261 23.00 3.04 0.88
CA CYS A 261 22.38 4.04 0.02
C CYS A 261 23.40 5.13 -0.41
N ARG A 262 24.20 5.66 0.54
CA ARG A 262 25.21 6.69 0.25
C ARG A 262 26.31 6.16 -0.66
N TRP A 263 26.79 4.96 -0.41
CA TRP A 263 27.81 4.31 -1.24
C TRP A 263 27.29 4.00 -2.63
N ASN A 264 26.04 3.51 -2.74
CA ASN A 264 25.43 3.29 -4.04
C ASN A 264 25.41 4.56 -4.90
N LEU A 265 24.95 5.68 -4.35
CA LEU A 265 24.98 6.97 -5.05
C LEU A 265 26.42 7.37 -5.43
N ARG A 266 27.33 7.36 -4.47
CA ARG A 266 28.73 7.82 -4.66
C ARG A 266 29.50 6.99 -5.69
N LEU A 267 29.32 5.66 -5.68
CA LEU A 267 30.02 4.75 -6.57
C LEU A 267 29.38 4.68 -7.96
N SER A 268 28.05 4.86 -8.04
CA SER A 268 27.33 4.74 -9.31
C SER A 268 27.33 6.03 -10.13
N VAL A 269 27.31 7.21 -9.49
CA VAL A 269 27.26 8.51 -10.19
C VAL A 269 28.60 9.21 -10.07
N ARG A 270 29.35 9.25 -11.18
CA ARG A 270 30.70 9.83 -11.22
C ARG A 270 30.69 11.35 -11.41
N ASP A 271 29.77 11.84 -12.22
CA ASP A 271 29.61 13.27 -12.45
C ASP A 271 29.21 13.99 -11.16
N PRO A 272 30.01 15.00 -10.70
CA PRO A 272 29.75 15.69 -9.45
C PRO A 272 28.46 16.52 -9.48
N GLU A 273 28.14 17.14 -10.62
CA GLU A 273 26.94 17.97 -10.77
C GLU A 273 25.67 17.12 -10.70
N LEU A 274 25.61 16.08 -11.49
CA LEU A 274 24.49 15.13 -11.45
C LEU A 274 24.38 14.47 -10.06
N ARG A 275 25.50 14.11 -9.46
CA ARG A 275 25.50 13.54 -8.10
C ARG A 275 24.94 14.53 -7.07
N ALA A 276 25.25 15.82 -7.19
CA ALA A 276 24.66 16.85 -6.33
C ALA A 276 23.15 16.93 -6.51
N LYS A 277 22.66 16.95 -7.76
CA LYS A 277 21.22 16.90 -8.07
C LYS A 277 20.53 15.67 -7.50
N LEU A 278 21.20 14.51 -7.46
CA LEU A 278 20.67 13.23 -6.97
C LEU A 278 20.93 12.97 -5.49
N THR A 279 21.55 13.88 -4.75
CA THR A 279 21.81 13.74 -3.32
C THR A 279 20.65 14.30 -2.50
N PRO A 280 19.91 13.44 -1.76
CA PRO A 280 18.82 13.92 -0.90
C PRO A 280 19.34 14.74 0.29
N ASN A 281 18.59 15.76 0.68
CA ASN A 281 18.88 16.61 1.84
C ASN A 281 18.33 16.06 3.18
N TYR A 282 17.91 14.80 3.20
CA TYR A 282 17.38 14.10 4.37
C TYR A 282 18.10 12.75 4.55
N GLN A 283 17.93 12.13 5.73
CA GLN A 283 18.58 10.84 6.01
C GLN A 283 17.91 9.69 5.24
N PRO A 284 18.69 8.71 4.72
CA PRO A 284 18.12 7.49 4.15
C PRO A 284 17.16 6.83 5.14
N MET A 285 16.05 6.29 4.62
CA MET A 285 14.93 5.67 5.36
C MET A 285 13.93 6.64 5.99
N CYS A 286 14.19 7.94 6.09
CA CYS A 286 13.20 8.90 6.57
C CYS A 286 11.94 8.92 5.67
N LYS A 287 12.14 8.81 4.36
CA LYS A 287 11.10 8.43 3.39
C LYS A 287 11.27 6.97 2.99
N ARG A 288 10.21 6.34 2.45
CA ARG A 288 10.32 4.98 1.90
C ARG A 288 11.48 4.90 0.90
N LEU A 289 12.40 3.96 1.10
CA LEU A 289 13.48 3.73 0.15
C LEU A 289 12.93 3.20 -1.17
N ALA A 290 13.42 3.73 -2.27
CA ALA A 290 13.22 3.10 -3.56
C ALA A 290 14.25 1.96 -3.75
N MET A 291 13.79 0.81 -4.22
CA MET A 291 14.64 -0.36 -4.44
C MET A 291 14.98 -0.47 -5.93
N SER A 292 16.23 -0.20 -6.30
CA SER A 292 16.67 -0.32 -7.69
C SER A 292 18.17 -0.48 -7.80
N ARG A 293 18.61 -1.43 -8.62
CA ARG A 293 20.02 -1.55 -9.01
C ARG A 293 20.37 -0.71 -10.22
N ASN A 294 19.39 -0.38 -11.06
CA ASN A 294 19.60 0.19 -12.38
C ASN A 294 19.36 1.71 -12.44
N PHE A 295 18.68 2.30 -11.47
CA PHE A 295 18.27 3.72 -11.51
C PHE A 295 19.45 4.66 -11.79
N TYR A 296 20.53 4.59 -10.99
CA TYR A 296 21.68 5.47 -11.18
C TYR A 296 22.43 5.24 -12.48
N ARG A 297 22.36 4.04 -13.06
CA ARG A 297 22.88 3.76 -14.39
C ARG A 297 22.02 4.43 -15.46
N SER A 298 20.69 4.23 -15.37
CA SER A 298 19.74 4.73 -16.36
C SER A 298 19.64 6.26 -16.36
N VAL A 299 19.71 6.91 -15.20
CA VAL A 299 19.64 8.37 -15.10
C VAL A 299 20.86 9.08 -15.68
N GLN A 300 21.99 8.39 -15.90
CA GLN A 300 23.20 8.89 -16.56
C GLN A 300 23.19 8.68 -18.08
N HIS A 301 22.11 8.09 -18.62
CA HIS A 301 22.03 7.94 -20.07
C HIS A 301 21.86 9.30 -20.75
N PRO A 302 22.51 9.56 -21.92
CA PRO A 302 22.43 10.87 -22.61
C PRO A 302 21.02 11.36 -22.96
N THR A 303 20.04 10.45 -23.02
CA THR A 303 18.64 10.80 -23.26
C THR A 303 17.85 11.08 -21.97
N VAL A 304 18.50 11.17 -20.82
CA VAL A 304 17.84 11.41 -19.53
C VAL A 304 18.34 12.69 -18.90
N ASP A 305 17.44 13.63 -18.68
CA ASP A 305 17.72 14.89 -18.02
C ASP A 305 17.12 14.89 -16.60
N VAL A 306 17.84 15.52 -15.65
CA VAL A 306 17.37 15.72 -14.28
C VAL A 306 17.23 17.21 -14.01
N ILE A 307 15.99 17.66 -13.85
CA ILE A 307 15.61 19.04 -13.56
C ILE A 307 15.24 19.15 -12.08
N THR A 308 15.92 20.06 -11.38
CA THR A 308 15.69 20.33 -9.95
C THR A 308 14.96 21.65 -9.72
N ASP A 309 14.86 22.48 -10.75
CA ASP A 309 14.14 23.73 -10.72
C ASP A 309 12.64 23.47 -10.51
N ARG A 310 12.01 24.37 -9.74
CA ARG A 310 10.59 24.26 -9.49
C ARG A 310 9.80 24.45 -10.80
N ILE A 311 8.85 23.60 -11.03
CA ILE A 311 7.86 23.79 -12.10
C ILE A 311 7.04 25.03 -11.77
N GLU A 312 6.98 25.96 -12.70
CA GLU A 312 6.17 27.17 -12.59
C GLU A 312 4.74 26.89 -13.11
N ARG A 313 4.65 26.33 -14.31
CA ARG A 313 3.38 26.00 -14.97
C ARG A 313 3.55 24.94 -16.05
N ILE A 314 2.44 24.41 -16.51
CA ILE A 314 2.37 23.55 -17.68
C ILE A 314 1.70 24.34 -18.82
N GLU A 315 2.27 24.24 -20.01
CA GLU A 315 1.76 24.86 -21.25
C GLU A 315 1.40 23.77 -22.27
N PRO A 316 0.69 24.11 -23.38
CA PRO A 316 0.34 23.12 -24.39
C PRO A 316 1.51 22.31 -24.95
N ARG A 317 2.71 22.91 -25.01
CA ARG A 317 3.92 22.27 -25.56
C ARG A 317 4.81 21.60 -24.53
N GLY A 318 4.61 21.77 -23.22
CA GLY A 318 5.52 21.22 -22.23
C GLY A 318 5.41 21.84 -20.83
N ILE A 319 6.50 21.72 -20.09
CA ILE A 319 6.63 22.21 -18.71
C ILE A 319 7.58 23.40 -18.69
N VAL A 320 7.17 24.49 -18.04
CA VAL A 320 8.00 25.67 -17.82
C VAL A 320 8.49 25.68 -16.39
N THR A 321 9.80 25.84 -16.20
CA THR A 321 10.45 25.99 -14.90
C THR A 321 10.62 27.46 -14.52
N VAL A 322 10.84 27.76 -13.24
CA VAL A 322 10.90 29.14 -12.69
C VAL A 322 12.00 30.02 -13.29
N ASP A 323 13.00 29.42 -13.93
CA ASP A 323 14.05 30.12 -14.70
C ASP A 323 13.57 30.56 -16.09
N GLY A 324 12.29 30.29 -16.44
CA GLY A 324 11.69 30.60 -17.72
C GLY A 324 11.94 29.55 -18.83
N THR A 325 12.64 28.45 -18.52
CA THR A 325 12.96 27.41 -19.51
C THR A 325 11.71 26.58 -19.83
N LEU A 326 11.37 26.50 -21.12
CA LEU A 326 10.35 25.57 -21.63
C LEU A 326 10.99 24.23 -21.97
N HIS A 327 10.58 23.18 -21.28
CA HIS A 327 10.91 21.79 -21.59
C HIS A 327 9.82 21.23 -22.51
N GLU A 328 10.12 21.11 -23.79
CA GLU A 328 9.15 20.59 -24.77
C GLU A 328 8.95 19.09 -24.59
N LEU A 329 7.69 18.67 -24.50
CA LEU A 329 7.28 17.30 -24.19
C LEU A 329 6.16 16.83 -25.11
N ASP A 330 6.13 15.52 -25.36
CA ASP A 330 5.04 14.85 -26.07
C ASP A 330 4.12 14.10 -25.07
N MET A 331 4.60 13.85 -23.85
CA MET A 331 3.87 13.17 -22.80
C MET A 331 4.32 13.62 -21.41
N VAL A 332 3.37 13.72 -20.47
CA VAL A 332 3.64 13.99 -19.05
C VAL A 332 3.12 12.83 -18.19
N VAL A 333 4.00 12.25 -17.37
CA VAL A 333 3.66 11.19 -16.42
C VAL A 333 3.77 11.72 -15.00
N TYR A 334 2.68 11.67 -14.24
CA TYR A 334 2.65 12.04 -12.84
C TYR A 334 2.99 10.81 -11.98
N ALA A 335 4.23 10.72 -11.49
CA ALA A 335 4.67 9.73 -10.51
C ALA A 335 4.63 10.32 -9.09
N THR A 336 3.55 11.01 -8.77
CA THR A 336 3.39 11.91 -7.63
C THR A 336 2.73 11.24 -6.42
N GLY A 337 2.51 9.91 -6.52
CA GLY A 337 2.00 9.09 -5.44
C GLY A 337 0.49 9.17 -5.25
N PHE A 338 0.03 8.84 -4.06
CA PHE A 338 -1.39 8.66 -3.74
C PHE A 338 -1.79 9.47 -2.52
N ASP A 339 -3.06 9.81 -2.42
CA ASP A 339 -3.65 10.29 -1.17
C ASP A 339 -3.85 9.12 -0.21
N ALA A 340 -2.84 8.85 0.60
CA ALA A 340 -2.86 7.76 1.57
C ALA A 340 -3.83 8.01 2.74
N ARG A 341 -4.29 9.26 2.93
CA ARG A 341 -5.25 9.63 3.97
C ARG A 341 -6.70 9.55 3.50
N ALA A 342 -6.92 9.29 2.23
CA ALA A 342 -8.26 9.08 1.73
C ALA A 342 -8.94 7.87 2.39
N TYR A 343 -8.15 6.92 2.91
CA TYR A 343 -8.64 5.64 3.48
C TYR A 343 -9.78 5.08 2.64
N LEU A 344 -11.03 5.20 3.09
CA LEU A 344 -12.20 4.71 2.38
C LEU A 344 -12.95 5.78 1.55
N ARG A 345 -12.59 7.07 1.65
CA ARG A 345 -13.26 8.10 0.83
C ARG A 345 -13.24 7.76 -0.67
N PRO A 346 -14.31 7.99 -1.42
CA PRO A 346 -15.50 8.78 -1.08
C PRO A 346 -16.62 8.01 -0.37
N LEU A 347 -16.43 6.73 0.01
CA LEU A 347 -17.40 5.94 0.77
C LEU A 347 -17.77 6.68 2.06
N LYS A 348 -19.07 6.91 2.29
CA LYS A 348 -19.59 7.48 3.53
C LYS A 348 -19.83 6.37 4.54
N LEU A 349 -19.13 6.39 5.65
CA LEU A 349 -19.29 5.44 6.75
C LEU A 349 -19.93 6.13 7.94
N ILE A 350 -21.05 5.59 8.40
CA ILE A 350 -21.85 6.14 9.50
C ILE A 350 -22.00 5.06 10.58
N GLY A 351 -21.56 5.38 11.77
CA GLY A 351 -21.57 4.49 12.93
C GLY A 351 -22.77 4.66 13.83
N GLU A 352 -22.68 4.09 15.02
CA GLU A 352 -23.72 4.12 16.04
C GLU A 352 -24.07 5.55 16.45
N GLY A 353 -25.37 5.86 16.52
CA GLY A 353 -25.87 7.21 16.82
C GLY A 353 -25.67 8.21 15.69
N GLY A 354 -25.47 7.73 14.44
CA GLY A 354 -25.37 8.57 13.24
C GLY A 354 -24.03 9.29 13.06
N ILE A 355 -22.99 8.95 13.83
CA ILE A 355 -21.68 9.60 13.70
C ILE A 355 -21.01 9.25 12.37
N ALA A 356 -20.63 10.26 11.60
CA ALA A 356 -19.82 10.02 10.40
C ALA A 356 -18.36 9.73 10.77
N LEU A 357 -17.69 8.85 10.02
CA LEU A 357 -16.27 8.56 10.26
C LEU A 357 -15.38 9.80 10.09
N ASP A 358 -15.71 10.68 9.15
CA ASP A 358 -15.00 11.95 8.96
C ASP A 358 -15.10 12.87 10.18
N GLU A 359 -16.21 12.81 10.90
CA GLU A 359 -16.42 13.51 12.17
C GLU A 359 -15.63 12.85 13.31
N ALA A 360 -15.71 11.52 13.43
CA ALA A 360 -14.93 10.75 14.40
C ALA A 360 -13.40 10.92 14.20
N TRP A 361 -12.96 11.25 12.99
CA TRP A 361 -11.58 11.49 12.61
C TRP A 361 -11.24 12.97 12.35
N ALA A 362 -11.99 13.91 12.93
CA ALA A 362 -11.75 15.35 12.73
C ALA A 362 -10.31 15.76 13.11
N ASP A 363 -9.77 15.19 14.19
CA ASP A 363 -8.41 15.43 14.69
C ASP A 363 -7.35 14.51 14.03
N GLY A 364 -7.76 13.68 13.09
CA GLY A 364 -6.91 12.71 12.38
C GLY A 364 -7.42 11.27 12.49
N PRO A 365 -6.96 10.39 11.60
CA PRO A 365 -7.43 9.01 11.59
C PRO A 365 -6.86 8.23 12.77
N ILE A 366 -7.74 7.62 13.56
CA ILE A 366 -7.41 6.75 14.69
C ILE A 366 -8.15 5.42 14.58
N ALA A 367 -7.52 4.36 15.06
CA ALA A 367 -8.15 3.05 15.20
C ALA A 367 -7.51 2.30 16.38
N TYR A 368 -8.27 1.45 17.05
CA TYR A 368 -7.75 0.53 18.03
C TYR A 368 -7.01 -0.60 17.30
N ARG A 369 -5.71 -0.75 17.60
CA ARG A 369 -4.80 -1.74 17.01
C ARG A 369 -4.82 -1.74 15.47
N SER A 370 -5.04 -0.58 14.86
CA SER A 370 -5.13 -0.38 13.40
C SER A 370 -6.31 -1.08 12.70
N VAL A 371 -7.26 -1.68 13.44
CA VAL A 371 -8.31 -2.54 12.86
C VAL A 371 -9.71 -2.08 13.22
N ALA A 372 -9.99 -1.67 14.44
CA ALA A 372 -11.35 -1.36 14.89
C ALA A 372 -11.48 0.12 15.29
N VAL A 373 -12.67 0.68 15.10
CA VAL A 373 -12.97 2.09 15.36
C VAL A 373 -14.08 2.20 16.42
N PRO A 374 -13.95 3.05 17.44
CA PRO A 374 -15.02 3.30 18.44
C PRO A 374 -16.31 3.74 17.76
N ARG A 375 -17.45 3.28 18.27
CA ARG A 375 -18.80 3.58 17.73
C ARG A 375 -19.10 3.04 16.34
N PHE A 376 -18.23 2.15 15.79
CA PHE A 376 -18.48 1.41 14.56
C PHE A 376 -18.48 -0.10 14.86
N PRO A 377 -19.59 -0.62 15.46
CA PRO A 377 -19.65 -2.02 15.88
C PRO A 377 -19.54 -2.98 14.71
N ASN A 378 -18.85 -4.11 14.92
CA ASN A 378 -18.66 -5.15 13.90
C ASN A 378 -18.03 -4.66 12.59
N LEU A 379 -17.30 -3.53 12.64
CA LEU A 379 -16.53 -3.01 11.52
C LEU A 379 -15.04 -3.25 11.76
N PHE A 380 -14.37 -3.81 10.76
CA PHE A 380 -12.94 -4.08 10.80
C PHE A 380 -12.24 -3.49 9.58
N MET A 381 -11.19 -2.71 9.81
CA MET A 381 -10.37 -2.13 8.75
C MET A 381 -9.11 -2.98 8.55
N LEU A 382 -8.86 -3.41 7.34
CA LEU A 382 -7.58 -4.00 6.96
C LEU A 382 -6.71 -2.93 6.30
N MET A 383 -5.47 -2.79 6.74
CA MET A 383 -4.59 -1.65 6.46
C MET A 383 -5.15 -0.32 6.99
N GLY A 384 -5.80 -0.37 8.15
CA GLY A 384 -6.30 0.82 8.83
C GLY A 384 -5.19 1.73 9.36
N PRO A 385 -5.56 2.84 10.02
CA PRO A 385 -4.64 3.83 10.56
C PRO A 385 -3.51 3.21 11.37
N HIS A 386 -2.29 3.73 11.20
CA HIS A 386 -1.07 3.29 11.91
C HIS A 386 -0.72 1.82 11.70
N SER A 387 -1.11 1.19 10.59
CA SER A 387 -0.61 -0.13 10.24
C SER A 387 0.91 -0.11 10.01
N PRO A 388 1.66 -1.23 10.21
CA PRO A 388 3.14 -1.27 10.10
C PRO A 388 3.62 -1.23 8.64
N LEU A 389 3.15 -0.24 7.88
CA LEU A 389 3.47 -0.03 6.48
C LEU A 389 4.96 0.32 6.33
N GLY A 390 5.65 -0.37 5.41
CA GLY A 390 7.08 -0.16 5.17
C GLY A 390 8.02 -0.96 6.07
N GLN A 391 7.52 -1.60 7.12
CA GLN A 391 8.30 -2.42 8.04
C GLN A 391 8.25 -3.92 7.69
N GLN A 392 7.17 -4.35 7.05
CA GLN A 392 6.94 -5.74 6.65
C GLN A 392 6.08 -5.83 5.38
N SER A 393 5.85 -7.05 4.90
CA SER A 393 4.98 -7.34 3.75
C SER A 393 3.52 -6.98 4.03
N PHE A 394 2.83 -6.37 3.07
CA PHE A 394 1.39 -6.13 3.15
C PHE A 394 0.58 -7.43 3.29
N MET A 395 1.10 -8.55 2.75
CA MET A 395 0.48 -9.87 2.95
C MET A 395 0.46 -10.25 4.44
N ALA A 396 1.60 -10.10 5.12
CA ALA A 396 1.69 -10.44 6.54
C ALA A 396 0.79 -9.54 7.40
N ILE A 397 0.73 -8.23 7.09
CA ILE A 397 -0.17 -7.31 7.80
C ILE A 397 -1.62 -7.72 7.58
N ALA A 398 -2.00 -8.00 6.33
CA ALA A 398 -3.37 -8.41 5.99
C ALA A 398 -3.77 -9.72 6.69
N GLU A 399 -2.86 -10.70 6.77
CA GLU A 399 -3.12 -11.96 7.47
C GLU A 399 -3.33 -11.76 8.96
N ASP A 400 -2.47 -10.99 9.65
CA ASP A 400 -2.59 -10.74 11.08
C ASP A 400 -3.88 -9.97 11.41
N GLN A 401 -4.21 -8.92 10.63
CA GLN A 401 -5.43 -8.13 10.82
C GLN A 401 -6.70 -8.92 10.48
N ALA A 402 -6.66 -9.76 9.44
CA ALA A 402 -7.79 -10.63 9.11
C ALA A 402 -7.99 -11.72 10.17
N ASP A 403 -6.93 -12.28 10.78
CA ASP A 403 -7.04 -13.23 11.89
C ASP A 403 -7.71 -12.58 13.11
N TYR A 404 -7.37 -11.32 13.40
CA TYR A 404 -8.03 -10.54 14.44
C TYR A 404 -9.52 -10.31 14.16
N ALA A 405 -9.89 -9.93 12.94
CA ALA A 405 -11.30 -9.81 12.55
C ALA A 405 -12.03 -11.16 12.63
N MET A 406 -11.38 -12.25 12.19
CA MET A 406 -11.94 -13.62 12.28
C MET A 406 -12.21 -14.07 13.72
N TRP A 407 -11.44 -13.58 14.70
CA TRP A 407 -11.68 -13.89 16.10
C TRP A 407 -13.06 -13.38 16.56
N TRP A 408 -13.45 -12.17 16.13
CA TRP A 408 -14.76 -11.57 16.37
C TRP A 408 -15.86 -12.22 15.54
N ILE A 409 -15.64 -12.38 14.24
CA ILE A 409 -16.60 -12.95 13.29
C ILE A 409 -17.07 -14.35 13.74
N ARG A 410 -16.14 -15.18 14.23
CA ARG A 410 -16.50 -16.51 14.76
C ARG A 410 -17.42 -16.42 15.98
N ARG A 411 -17.25 -15.44 16.85
CA ARG A 411 -18.10 -15.25 18.04
C ARG A 411 -19.46 -14.69 17.69
N ILE A 412 -19.53 -13.79 16.73
CA ILE A 412 -20.79 -13.27 16.21
C ILE A 412 -21.57 -14.41 15.53
N ARG A 413 -20.91 -15.20 14.69
CA ARG A 413 -21.52 -16.37 14.03
C ARG A 413 -22.10 -17.38 15.03
N ASN A 414 -21.38 -17.61 16.13
CA ASN A 414 -21.80 -18.57 17.14
C ASN A 414 -22.82 -18.00 18.15
N GLY A 415 -23.28 -16.76 17.99
CA GLY A 415 -24.24 -16.11 18.88
C GLY A 415 -23.69 -15.76 20.27
N VAL A 416 -22.37 -15.79 20.47
CA VAL A 416 -21.73 -15.38 21.72
C VAL A 416 -21.66 -13.86 21.85
N VAL A 417 -21.52 -13.20 20.73
CA VAL A 417 -21.44 -11.72 20.61
C VAL A 417 -22.47 -11.29 19.56
N ARG A 418 -23.28 -10.31 19.89
CA ARG A 418 -24.14 -9.61 18.92
C ARG A 418 -23.36 -8.50 18.23
N THR A 419 -22.76 -7.63 19.03
CA THR A 419 -21.96 -6.50 18.52
C THR A 419 -20.74 -6.26 19.39
N ALA A 420 -19.66 -5.76 18.78
CA ALA A 420 -18.45 -5.37 19.48
C ALA A 420 -17.83 -4.15 18.80
N ALA A 421 -17.47 -3.14 19.58
CA ALA A 421 -16.67 -1.98 19.16
C ALA A 421 -15.63 -1.68 20.24
N PRO A 422 -14.44 -1.18 19.93
CA PRO A 422 -13.50 -0.75 20.96
C PRO A 422 -14.06 0.48 21.67
N THR A 423 -13.73 0.62 22.95
CA THR A 423 -14.08 1.82 23.72
C THR A 423 -13.26 3.03 23.23
N GLU A 424 -13.83 4.23 23.39
CA GLU A 424 -13.10 5.48 23.07
C GLU A 424 -11.87 5.63 23.98
N ALA A 425 -11.98 5.26 25.27
CA ALA A 425 -10.89 5.31 26.24
C ALA A 425 -9.71 4.43 25.84
N ALA A 426 -9.93 3.15 25.56
CA ALA A 426 -8.88 2.21 25.14
C ALA A 426 -8.25 2.62 23.79
N THR A 427 -9.06 3.12 22.86
CA THR A 427 -8.55 3.60 21.57
C THR A 427 -7.68 4.83 21.75
N LYS A 428 -8.10 5.78 22.58
CA LYS A 428 -7.32 6.99 22.86
C LYS A 428 -5.99 6.63 23.53
N GLU A 429 -6.01 5.82 24.58
CA GLU A 429 -4.81 5.37 25.29
C GLU A 429 -3.82 4.68 24.32
N TYR A 430 -4.30 3.75 23.51
CA TYR A 430 -3.47 3.05 22.53
C TYR A 430 -2.81 4.03 21.54
N ASN A 431 -3.55 5.02 21.01
CA ASN A 431 -3.00 5.99 20.07
C ASN A 431 -2.05 6.99 20.73
N GLU A 432 -2.27 7.37 22.00
CA GLU A 432 -1.34 8.19 22.78
C GLU A 432 -0.01 7.44 23.03
N LEU A 433 -0.05 6.16 23.39
CA LEU A 433 1.15 5.33 23.51
C LEU A 433 1.93 5.24 22.21
N MET A 434 1.24 5.07 21.07
CA MET A 434 1.88 5.10 19.76
C MET A 434 2.54 6.46 19.47
N LYS A 435 1.84 7.57 19.68
CA LYS A 435 2.37 8.92 19.47
C LYS A 435 3.61 9.18 20.33
N ALA A 436 3.61 8.74 21.58
CA ALA A 436 4.76 8.85 22.48
C ALA A 436 6.00 8.06 22.01
N ALA A 437 5.81 6.97 21.26
CA ALA A 437 6.89 6.16 20.72
C ALA A 437 7.47 6.67 19.38
N LEU A 438 6.74 7.51 18.63
CA LEU A 438 7.13 7.99 17.29
C LEU A 438 8.47 8.76 17.26
N PRO A 439 8.83 9.63 18.23
CA PRO A 439 10.09 10.38 18.19
C PRO A 439 11.35 9.51 18.10
N GLN A 440 11.31 8.24 18.50
CA GLN A 440 12.44 7.31 18.42
C GLN A 440 12.66 6.77 17.00
N THR A 441 11.69 6.93 16.12
CA THR A 441 11.73 6.41 14.76
C THR A 441 12.50 7.33 13.82
N ILE A 442 13.01 6.78 12.71
CA ILE A 442 13.68 7.58 11.68
C ILE A 442 12.72 8.56 10.99
N TRP A 443 11.43 8.27 10.98
CA TRP A 443 10.42 9.11 10.34
C TRP A 443 10.24 10.46 11.02
N ALA A 444 10.58 10.57 12.30
CA ALA A 444 10.57 11.83 13.06
C ALA A 444 11.82 12.70 12.83
N SER A 445 12.76 12.29 11.93
CA SER A 445 14.02 13.02 11.69
C SER A 445 13.88 14.25 10.79
N GLY A 446 12.66 14.74 10.53
CA GLY A 446 12.42 16.05 9.88
C GLY A 446 12.32 16.02 8.35
N CYS A 447 12.03 14.87 7.72
CA CYS A 447 11.73 14.82 6.29
C CYS A 447 10.25 15.04 5.99
N SER A 448 9.90 15.80 4.97
CA SER A 448 8.56 15.88 4.43
C SER A 448 8.20 14.58 3.69
N SER A 449 7.19 13.87 4.16
CA SER A 449 6.76 12.57 3.61
C SER A 449 5.24 12.47 3.67
N TRP A 450 4.64 11.63 2.83
CA TRP A 450 3.22 11.29 2.90
C TRP A 450 2.84 10.54 4.19
N TYR A 451 3.83 10.10 4.96
CA TYR A 451 3.63 9.48 6.27
C TYR A 451 3.21 10.46 7.35
N LEU A 452 3.44 11.77 7.17
CA LEU A 452 3.21 12.75 8.23
C LEU A 452 1.74 13.15 8.31
N GLY A 453 1.19 13.13 9.52
CA GLY A 453 -0.11 13.64 9.86
C GLY A 453 -0.21 15.17 9.76
N LYS A 454 -1.41 15.71 10.03
CA LYS A 454 -1.62 17.16 10.11
C LYS A 454 -0.80 17.81 11.23
N ASP A 455 -0.53 17.04 12.29
CA ASP A 455 0.28 17.42 13.45
C ASP A 455 1.81 17.30 13.19
N GLY A 456 2.21 16.91 11.98
CA GLY A 456 3.61 16.68 11.60
C GLY A 456 4.21 15.39 12.15
N LEU A 457 3.46 14.56 12.86
CA LEU A 457 3.89 13.25 13.33
C LEU A 457 3.65 12.16 12.28
N PRO A 458 4.47 11.10 12.24
CA PRO A 458 4.26 9.98 11.35
C PRO A 458 2.99 9.19 11.69
N GLU A 459 2.12 8.97 10.72
CA GLU A 459 0.94 8.09 10.84
C GLU A 459 1.29 6.63 10.56
N LEU A 460 2.34 6.11 11.24
CA LEU A 460 2.84 4.75 11.08
C LEU A 460 3.01 4.06 12.42
N PHE A 461 3.01 2.72 12.42
CA PHE A 461 3.22 1.91 13.61
C PHE A 461 4.66 2.07 14.14
N PRO A 462 4.87 2.53 15.39
CA PRO A 462 6.19 2.92 15.86
C PRO A 462 7.03 1.79 16.44
N TRP A 463 6.45 0.61 16.65
CA TRP A 463 7.12 -0.54 17.26
C TRP A 463 7.49 -1.61 16.22
N ALA A 464 8.11 -2.70 16.69
CA ALA A 464 8.45 -3.83 15.82
C ALA A 464 7.21 -4.49 15.21
N PRO A 465 7.30 -5.02 13.99
CA PRO A 465 6.19 -5.76 13.37
C PRO A 465 5.70 -6.93 14.21
N GLU A 466 6.60 -7.56 14.95
CA GLU A 466 6.28 -8.65 15.89
C GLU A 466 5.31 -8.19 17.00
N THR A 467 5.51 -6.96 17.51
CA THR A 467 4.58 -6.36 18.50
C THR A 467 3.18 -6.18 17.93
N HIS A 468 3.07 -5.77 16.65
CA HIS A 468 1.77 -5.68 15.98
C HIS A 468 1.09 -7.05 15.89
N SER A 469 1.84 -8.08 15.47
CA SER A 469 1.32 -9.44 15.39
C SER A 469 0.90 -9.99 16.77
N GLU A 470 1.63 -9.66 17.84
CA GLU A 470 1.29 -10.05 19.22
C GLU A 470 0.01 -9.36 19.71
N LEU A 471 -0.10 -8.04 19.50
CA LEU A 471 -1.31 -7.27 19.84
C LEU A 471 -2.56 -7.79 19.14
N LEU A 472 -2.41 -8.28 17.90
CA LEU A 472 -3.52 -8.80 17.09
C LEU A 472 -3.81 -10.29 17.33
N ARG A 473 -3.05 -11.00 18.16
CA ARG A 473 -3.24 -12.43 18.40
C ARG A 473 -4.64 -12.74 18.95
N ARG A 474 -5.15 -11.86 19.81
CA ARG A 474 -6.52 -11.88 20.32
C ARG A 474 -6.91 -10.50 20.84
N PRO A 475 -8.20 -10.11 20.77
CA PRO A 475 -8.68 -8.91 21.42
C PRO A 475 -8.51 -8.96 22.95
N GLU A 476 -8.29 -7.79 23.55
CA GLU A 476 -8.46 -7.59 24.98
C GLU A 476 -9.92 -7.18 25.22
N LEU A 477 -10.69 -8.05 25.90
CA LEU A 477 -12.14 -7.87 26.01
C LEU A 477 -12.52 -6.65 26.85
N ALA A 478 -11.68 -6.27 27.82
CA ALA A 478 -11.90 -5.08 28.64
C ALA A 478 -11.86 -3.78 27.83
N ASP A 479 -11.22 -3.80 26.66
CA ASP A 479 -11.08 -2.65 25.78
C ASP A 479 -12.29 -2.49 24.82
N PHE A 480 -13.30 -3.37 24.91
CA PHE A 480 -14.44 -3.39 23.99
C PHE A 480 -15.79 -3.27 24.72
N ASP A 481 -16.67 -2.49 24.13
CA ASP A 481 -18.10 -2.55 24.39
C ASP A 481 -18.69 -3.74 23.64
N VAL A 482 -18.98 -4.82 24.38
CA VAL A 482 -19.51 -6.06 23.84
C VAL A 482 -20.95 -6.22 24.25
N ARG A 483 -21.87 -6.37 23.29
CA ARG A 483 -23.26 -6.76 23.52
C ARG A 483 -23.40 -8.23 23.18
N THR A 484 -23.95 -9.01 24.09
CA THR A 484 -24.27 -10.43 23.88
C THR A 484 -25.59 -10.57 23.11
N ALA A 485 -25.79 -11.73 22.50
CA ALA A 485 -27.00 -12.04 21.74
C ALA A 485 -28.22 -12.27 22.66
#